data_6b3c4f41a88b223e726e0fa1061ad3af
#
_entry.id   6b3c4f41a88b223e726e0fa1061ad3af
#
_cell.length_a   1.000
_cell.length_b   1.000
_cell.length_c   1.000
_cell.angle_alpha   90.00
_cell.angle_beta   90.00
_cell.angle_gamma   90.00
#
_symmetry.space_group_name_H-M   'P 1'
#
loop_
_entity.id
_entity.type
_entity.pdbx_description
1 polymer ?
#
loop_
_entity_poly.entity_id
_entity_poly.type
_entity_poly.pdbx_seq_one_letter_code
_entity_poly.pdbx_strand_id
1 'polypeptide(L)' 'MVQEKVTRQELREMHIGQTRIFTLTDPKKVSAARVTCTQLKQEEKSEFLCKQDFNANAVSITRVK' A
#
# COMPACT_ATOMS: atom_id res chain seq x y z
N MET A 1 12.57 8.20 0.69
CA MET A 1 12.47 8.26 -0.77
C MET A 1 11.01 8.35 -1.18
N VAL A 2 10.69 9.27 -2.10
CA VAL A 2 9.31 9.48 -2.57
C VAL A 2 9.06 8.63 -3.81
N GLN A 3 7.92 7.93 -3.85
CA GLN A 3 7.50 7.12 -4.99
C GLN A 3 6.35 7.78 -5.73
N GLU A 4 6.21 7.44 -6.99
CA GLU A 4 5.10 7.91 -7.79
C GLU A 4 3.82 7.16 -7.47
N LYS A 5 3.91 5.85 -7.20
CA LYS A 5 2.77 5.02 -6.84
C LYS A 5 3.22 3.74 -6.14
N VAL A 6 2.28 3.12 -5.44
CA VAL A 6 2.49 1.78 -4.87
C VAL A 6 2.10 0.75 -5.94
N THR A 7 2.99 -0.19 -6.23
CA THR A 7 2.74 -1.21 -7.25
C THR A 7 2.31 -2.53 -6.60
N ARG A 8 1.62 -3.36 -7.39
CA ARG A 8 1.21 -4.68 -6.94
C ARG A 8 2.42 -5.56 -6.60
N GLN A 9 3.49 -5.44 -7.38
CA GLN A 9 4.68 -6.24 -7.17
C GLN A 9 5.30 -5.94 -5.81
N GLU A 10 5.37 -4.67 -5.41
CA GLU A 10 5.90 -4.28 -4.11
C GLU A 10 5.11 -4.91 -2.96
N LEU A 11 3.79 -4.97 -3.11
CA LEU A 11 2.93 -5.57 -2.10
C LEU A 11 3.07 -7.09 -2.07
N ARG A 12 3.24 -7.73 -3.22
CA ARG A 12 3.45 -9.17 -3.29
C ARG A 12 4.75 -9.61 -2.64
N GLU A 13 5.77 -8.75 -2.69
CA GLU A 13 7.07 -9.03 -2.10
C GLU A 13 7.08 -8.89 -0.58
N MET A 14 6.04 -8.33 0.01
CA MET A 14 5.95 -8.19 1.46
C MET A 14 5.71 -9.54 2.13
N HIS A 15 6.36 -9.74 3.26
CA HIS A 15 6.12 -10.91 4.10
C HIS A 15 4.93 -10.67 5.03
N ILE A 16 4.26 -11.76 5.40
CA ILE A 16 3.15 -11.67 6.37
C ILE A 16 3.67 -11.07 7.67
N GLY A 17 2.97 -10.05 8.17
CA GLY A 17 3.37 -9.32 9.36
C GLY A 17 4.33 -8.16 9.11
N GLN A 18 4.82 -8.01 7.88
CA GLN A 18 5.71 -6.91 7.52
C GLN A 18 4.92 -5.63 7.31
N THR A 19 5.47 -4.51 7.79
CA THR A 19 4.92 -3.17 7.56
C THR A 19 5.89 -2.37 6.73
N ARG A 20 5.39 -1.72 5.68
CA ARG A 20 6.17 -0.79 4.86
C ARG A 20 5.45 0.54 4.77
N ILE A 21 6.23 1.61 4.79
CA ILE A 21 5.70 2.96 4.65
C ILE A 21 6.12 3.48 3.29
N PHE A 22 5.13 3.90 2.50
CA PHE A 22 5.35 4.44 1.15
C PHE A 22 5.05 5.94 1.19
N THR A 23 6.04 6.76 0.86
CA THR A 23 5.85 8.20 0.70
C THR A 23 5.60 8.48 -0.79
N LEU A 24 4.49 9.13 -1.10
CA LEU A 24 4.04 9.28 -2.48
C LEU A 24 4.07 10.74 -2.91
N THR A 25 3.97 10.97 -4.23
CA THR A 25 4.12 12.32 -4.79
C THR A 25 2.90 13.20 -4.57
N ASP A 26 1.71 12.61 -4.45
CA ASP A 26 0.50 13.39 -4.22
C ASP A 26 -0.58 12.57 -3.48
N PRO A 27 -1.61 13.24 -2.89
CA PRO A 27 -2.66 12.55 -2.13
C PRO A 27 -3.49 11.56 -2.95
N LYS A 28 -3.61 11.78 -4.26
CA LYS A 28 -4.37 10.87 -5.13
C LYS A 28 -3.72 9.50 -5.19
N LYS A 29 -2.39 9.48 -5.13
CA LYS A 29 -1.64 8.21 -5.14
C LYS A 29 -1.79 7.45 -3.83
N VAL A 30 -1.97 8.16 -2.73
CA VAL A 30 -2.26 7.54 -1.43
C VAL A 30 -3.59 6.79 -1.49
N SER A 31 -4.62 7.40 -2.06
CA SER A 31 -5.91 6.74 -2.24
C SER A 31 -5.80 5.55 -3.20
N ALA A 32 -5.02 5.68 -4.27
CA ALA A 32 -4.82 4.61 -5.24
C ALA A 32 -4.12 3.39 -4.61
N ALA A 33 -3.25 3.59 -3.65
CA ALA A 33 -2.60 2.50 -2.94
C ALA A 33 -3.61 1.59 -2.25
N ARG A 34 -4.63 2.19 -1.64
CA ARG A 34 -5.69 1.42 -0.99
C ARG A 34 -6.47 0.57 -2.00
N VAL A 35 -6.74 1.14 -3.18
CA VAL A 35 -7.42 0.42 -4.26
C VAL A 35 -6.58 -0.79 -4.69
N THR A 36 -5.27 -0.60 -4.82
CA THR A 36 -4.36 -1.69 -5.17
C THR A 36 -4.40 -2.82 -4.13
N CYS A 37 -4.42 -2.48 -2.84
CA CYS A 37 -4.55 -3.47 -1.78
C CYS A 37 -5.87 -4.25 -1.89
N THR A 38 -6.96 -3.56 -2.17
CA THR A 38 -8.27 -4.18 -2.33
C THR A 38 -8.29 -5.13 -3.52
N GLN A 39 -7.67 -4.73 -4.63
CA GLN A 39 -7.58 -5.57 -5.82
C GLN A 39 -6.81 -6.86 -5.54
N LEU A 40 -5.70 -6.78 -4.82
CA LEU A 40 -4.93 -7.97 -4.46
C LEU A 40 -5.71 -8.88 -3.53
N LYS A 41 -6.51 -8.32 -2.63
CA LYS A 41 -7.36 -9.12 -1.76
C LYS A 41 -8.36 -9.94 -2.58
N GLN A 42 -8.95 -9.34 -3.61
CA GLN A 42 -9.92 -10.00 -4.46
C GLN A 42 -9.28 -11.01 -5.41
N GLU A 43 -8.12 -10.67 -5.97
CA GLU A 43 -7.47 -11.49 -6.98
C GLU A 43 -6.62 -12.62 -6.39
N GLU A 44 -5.90 -12.35 -5.29
CA GLU A 44 -4.91 -13.26 -4.73
C GLU A 44 -5.23 -13.68 -3.29
N LYS A 45 -6.32 -13.20 -2.73
CA LYS A 45 -6.74 -13.48 -1.35
C LYS A 45 -5.70 -13.05 -0.30
N SER A 46 -4.85 -12.08 -0.66
CA SER A 46 -3.90 -11.49 0.28
C SER A 46 -4.57 -10.33 1.00
N GLU A 47 -4.37 -10.21 2.30
CA GLU A 47 -4.95 -9.12 3.07
C GLU A 47 -3.88 -8.13 3.52
N PHE A 48 -4.20 -6.86 3.39
CA PHE A 48 -3.33 -5.75 3.79
C PHE A 48 -4.10 -4.75 4.62
N LEU A 49 -3.46 -4.23 5.67
CA LEU A 49 -3.97 -3.08 6.41
C LEU A 49 -3.32 -1.83 5.88
N CYS A 50 -4.12 -0.86 5.48
CA CYS A 50 -3.63 0.40 4.93
C CYS A 50 -4.00 1.54 5.86
N LYS A 51 -3.01 2.32 6.28
CA LYS A 51 -3.23 3.57 6.99
C LYS A 51 -2.77 4.71 6.11
N GLN A 52 -3.66 5.62 5.81
CA GLN A 52 -3.39 6.75 4.95
C GLN A 52 -3.08 7.99 5.78
N ASP A 53 -2.00 8.68 5.42
CA ASP A 53 -1.64 9.97 6.01
C ASP A 53 -1.55 10.99 4.88
N PHE A 54 -2.64 11.70 4.66
CA PHE A 54 -2.71 12.70 3.58
C PHE A 54 -1.84 13.93 3.85
N ASN A 55 -1.56 14.23 5.11
CA ASN A 55 -0.69 15.36 5.44
C ASN A 55 0.76 15.10 5.01
N ALA A 56 1.20 13.85 5.13
CA ALA A 56 2.55 13.45 4.75
C ALA A 56 2.61 12.81 3.37
N ASN A 57 1.49 12.72 2.66
CA ASN A 57 1.37 11.98 1.39
C ASN A 57 1.95 10.57 1.51
N ALA A 58 1.68 9.93 2.62
CA ALA A 58 2.23 8.62 2.92
C ALA A 58 1.14 7.60 3.20
N VAL A 59 1.45 6.35 2.96
CA VAL A 59 0.58 5.24 3.32
C VAL A 59 1.41 4.16 4.00
N SER A 60 0.92 3.67 5.13
CA SER A 60 1.54 2.56 5.85
C SER A 60 0.75 1.30 5.55
N ILE A 61 1.42 0.30 5.01
CA ILE A 61 0.77 -0.96 4.61
C ILE A 61 1.40 -2.11 5.36
N THR A 62 0.55 -2.90 6.02
CA THR A 62 0.96 -4.11 6.74
C THR A 62 0.32 -5.31 6.07
N ARG A 63 1.11 -6.31 5.73
CA ARG A 63 0.56 -7.55 5.19
C ARG A 63 0.06 -8.43 6.34
N VAL A 64 -1.23 -8.72 6.33
CA VAL A 64 -1.88 -9.51 7.39
C VAL A 64 -1.95 -10.98 7.02
N LYS A 65 -2.12 -11.26 5.72
CA LYS A 65 -2.38 -12.63 5.30
C LYS A 65 -1.81 -12.94 3.92
#